data_fdb11fcf5f2a24fae226632afbdd5fb9
#
_entry.id   fdb11fcf5f2a24fae226632afbdd5fb9
#
_cell.length_a   1.000
_cell.length_b   1.000
_cell.length_c   1.000
_cell.angle_alpha   90.00
_cell.angle_beta   90.00
_cell.angle_gamma   90.00
#
_symmetry.space_group_name_H-M   'P 1'
#
loop_
_entity.id
_entity.type
_entity.pdbx_description
1 polymer ?
#
loop_
_entity_poly.entity_id
_entity_poly.type
_entity_poly.pdbx_seq_one_letter_code
_entity_poly.pdbx_strand_id
1 'polypeptide(L)'
;IPVALTIIFALSGSLLLSLTVIPVLTSYLLKPTAGHHEPWLPRQAARLYEPLLRWSLANARKVIGIAVAALVATIGAFFLLGKTFMPTMDEGDILMQLAKLPSISLEQSARTDLAVQKALLERVPEIKDIVARTGSDELGLDPMGLNETDSFLVLAPRKEWRQNDKEWLTGEIRKVLADFPGMDIAFTQPIEMRVSEMLTGTRGDLAIKIFGDDLGELNALAEKIAALLKTLPGAQDVLTVKNEGVQYFTVEVDRLMAGRVGLSVEDIASALRAQIEGQSLGLVLEGGRRTPLVIRGNDELRMSPA
;
A
#
# COMPACT_ATOMS: atom_id res chain seq x y z
N ILE A 1 3.83 19.15 -6.22
CA ILE A 1 4.20 20.51 -6.70
C ILE A 1 4.14 21.53 -5.54
N PRO A 2 3.07 21.69 -4.72
CA PRO A 2 3.04 22.68 -3.63
C PRO A 2 4.18 22.55 -2.63
N VAL A 3 4.46 21.32 -2.17
CA VAL A 3 5.52 21.02 -1.18
C VAL A 3 6.90 21.43 -1.70
N ALA A 4 7.21 21.10 -2.95
CA ALA A 4 8.49 21.44 -3.57
C ALA A 4 8.68 22.96 -3.67
N LEU A 5 7.64 23.71 -4.04
CA LEU A 5 7.65 25.17 -4.07
C LEU A 5 7.87 25.77 -2.69
N THR A 6 7.19 25.25 -1.67
CA THR A 6 7.37 25.70 -0.28
C THR A 6 8.82 25.51 0.19
N ILE A 7 9.43 24.38 -0.12
CA ILE A 7 10.83 24.11 0.22
C ILE A 7 11.76 25.05 -0.52
N ILE A 8 11.54 25.29 -1.82
CA ILE A 8 12.35 26.22 -2.61
C ILE A 8 12.27 27.64 -2.05
N PHE A 9 11.07 28.12 -1.73
CA PHE A 9 10.91 29.45 -1.15
C PHE A 9 11.55 29.55 0.24
N ALA A 10 11.39 28.54 1.10
CA ALA A 10 12.01 28.51 2.41
C ALA A 10 13.55 28.53 2.33
N LEU A 11 14.13 27.71 1.45
CA LEU A 11 15.57 27.68 1.24
C LEU A 11 16.12 28.96 0.62
N SER A 12 15.40 29.54 -0.36
CA SER A 12 15.78 30.83 -0.96
C SER A 12 15.73 31.97 0.04
N GLY A 13 14.66 32.05 0.85
CA GLY A 13 14.55 33.02 1.92
C GLY A 13 15.64 32.88 2.98
N SER A 14 15.93 31.64 3.40
CA SER A 14 17.04 31.34 4.33
C SER A 14 18.40 31.76 3.78
N LEU A 15 18.66 31.50 2.49
CA LEU A 15 19.90 31.90 1.82
C LEU A 15 20.05 33.43 1.78
N LEU A 16 18.99 34.16 1.39
CA LEU A 16 18.99 35.61 1.37
C LEU A 16 19.23 36.22 2.77
N LEU A 17 18.56 35.70 3.80
CA LEU A 17 18.76 36.12 5.18
C LEU A 17 20.18 35.83 5.66
N SER A 18 20.73 34.67 5.31
CA SER A 18 22.10 34.29 5.67
C SER A 18 23.16 35.20 5.02
N LEU A 19 22.96 35.59 3.78
CA LEU A 19 23.91 36.44 3.05
C LEU A 19 23.77 37.94 3.38
N THR A 20 22.63 38.38 3.88
CA THR A 20 22.36 39.80 4.14
C THR A 20 22.29 40.13 5.63
N VAL A 21 21.37 39.52 6.35
CA VAL A 21 21.07 39.85 7.75
C VAL A 21 22.17 39.39 8.69
N ILE A 22 22.71 38.20 8.49
CA ILE A 22 23.74 37.63 9.38
C ILE A 22 25.04 38.48 9.36
N PRO A 23 25.62 38.87 8.19
CA PRO A 23 26.79 39.73 8.19
C PRO A 23 26.55 41.09 8.82
N VAL A 24 25.37 41.69 8.59
CA VAL A 24 25.00 43.00 9.17
C VAL A 24 24.87 42.88 10.69
N LEU A 25 24.13 41.89 11.20
CA LEU A 25 24.01 41.66 12.64
C LEU A 25 25.38 41.38 13.29
N THR A 26 26.20 40.59 12.61
CA THR A 26 27.56 40.29 13.07
C THR A 26 28.39 41.57 13.20
N SER A 27 28.31 42.51 12.26
CA SER A 27 29.01 43.78 12.33
C SER A 27 28.55 44.66 13.45
N TYR A 28 27.28 44.58 13.89
CA TYR A 28 26.76 45.35 15.02
C TYR A 28 27.04 44.69 16.38
N LEU A 29 27.00 43.35 16.43
CA LEU A 29 27.10 42.60 17.70
C LEU A 29 28.56 42.27 18.08
N LEU A 30 29.43 42.07 17.11
CA LEU A 30 30.82 41.77 17.38
C LEU A 30 31.64 43.04 17.51
N LYS A 31 32.15 43.29 18.75
CA LYS A 31 33.12 44.35 18.99
C LYS A 31 34.51 43.94 18.41
N PRO A 32 35.22 44.81 17.73
CA PRO A 32 36.57 44.50 17.28
C PRO A 32 37.46 44.26 18.51
N THR A 33 37.83 43.04 18.76
CA THR A 33 38.76 42.66 19.81
C THR A 33 40.18 42.81 19.26
N ALA A 34 40.87 43.81 19.79
CA ALA A 34 42.26 44.02 19.48
C ALA A 34 43.15 42.95 20.17
N GLY A 35 43.23 41.79 19.61
CA GLY A 35 44.06 40.68 20.08
C GLY A 35 43.89 39.46 19.21
N HIS A 36 44.88 39.18 18.39
CA HIS A 36 44.88 38.02 17.46
C HIS A 36 45.17 36.70 18.21
N HIS A 37 44.24 36.25 19.02
CA HIS A 37 44.19 34.86 19.45
C HIS A 37 43.28 34.10 18.49
N GLU A 38 43.84 33.68 17.33
CA GLU A 38 43.15 32.76 16.48
C GLU A 38 42.91 31.44 17.25
N PRO A 39 41.65 31.00 17.42
CA PRO A 39 41.36 29.69 17.99
C PRO A 39 42.12 28.60 17.23
N TRP A 40 42.55 27.53 17.93
CA TRP A 40 43.36 26.47 17.32
C TRP A 40 42.64 25.76 16.13
N LEU A 41 41.32 25.64 16.18
CA LEU A 41 40.52 24.96 15.16
C LEU A 41 40.52 25.70 13.82
N PRO A 42 40.25 27.02 13.72
CA PRO A 42 40.43 27.77 12.48
C PRO A 42 41.88 27.73 11.95
N ARG A 43 42.85 27.74 12.84
CA ARG A 43 44.28 27.65 12.43
C ARG A 43 44.62 26.30 11.79
N GLN A 44 44.11 25.18 12.35
CA GLN A 44 44.29 23.86 11.74
C GLN A 44 43.54 23.75 10.40
N ALA A 45 42.32 24.24 10.33
CA ALA A 45 41.52 24.28 9.11
C ALA A 45 42.22 25.11 8.03
N ALA A 46 42.77 26.28 8.37
CA ALA A 46 43.52 27.13 7.43
C ALA A 46 44.78 26.42 6.91
N ARG A 47 45.53 25.71 7.76
CA ARG A 47 46.73 24.97 7.34
C ARG A 47 46.40 23.86 6.32
N LEU A 48 45.27 23.24 6.40
CA LEU A 48 44.85 22.24 5.42
C LEU A 48 44.26 22.89 4.16
N TYR A 49 43.50 23.96 4.34
CA TYR A 49 42.79 24.64 3.25
C TYR A 49 43.71 25.44 2.34
N GLU A 50 44.72 26.19 2.94
CA GLU A 50 45.57 27.10 2.20
C GLU A 50 46.38 26.40 1.09
N PRO A 51 47.08 25.27 1.31
CA PRO A 51 47.80 24.57 0.25
C PRO A 51 46.86 24.02 -0.82
N LEU A 52 45.67 23.54 -0.42
CA LEU A 52 44.66 23.03 -1.38
C LEU A 52 44.14 24.19 -2.26
N LEU A 53 43.84 25.33 -1.67
CA LEU A 53 43.39 26.52 -2.38
C LEU A 53 44.47 27.02 -3.36
N ARG A 54 45.71 27.15 -2.91
CA ARG A 54 46.82 27.56 -3.76
C ARG A 54 47.07 26.61 -4.93
N TRP A 55 46.99 25.29 -4.66
CA TRP A 55 47.07 24.27 -5.72
C TRP A 55 45.91 24.37 -6.72
N SER A 56 44.68 24.57 -6.21
CA SER A 56 43.48 24.71 -7.05
C SER A 56 43.59 25.93 -7.97
N LEU A 57 44.00 27.06 -7.45
CA LEU A 57 44.18 28.29 -8.22
C LEU A 57 45.33 28.15 -9.26
N ALA A 58 46.42 27.51 -8.90
CA ALA A 58 47.54 27.26 -9.82
C ALA A 58 47.15 26.25 -10.92
N ASN A 59 46.21 25.35 -10.66
CA ASN A 59 45.81 24.30 -11.59
C ASN A 59 44.31 24.39 -11.97
N ALA A 60 43.78 25.59 -12.14
CA ALA A 60 42.32 25.82 -12.35
C ALA A 60 41.74 24.95 -13.48
N ARG A 61 42.45 24.74 -14.58
CA ARG A 61 42.01 23.86 -15.68
C ARG A 61 41.83 22.40 -15.26
N LYS A 62 42.73 21.88 -14.39
CA LYS A 62 42.63 20.51 -13.89
C LYS A 62 41.43 20.37 -12.93
N VAL A 63 41.24 21.36 -12.05
CA VAL A 63 40.13 21.38 -11.09
C VAL A 63 38.79 21.43 -11.82
N ILE A 64 38.68 22.30 -12.85
CA ILE A 64 37.50 22.35 -13.70
C ILE A 64 37.28 21.01 -14.42
N GLY A 65 38.33 20.43 -14.97
CA GLY A 65 38.26 19.12 -15.62
C GLY A 65 37.79 18.01 -14.69
N ILE A 66 38.30 17.96 -13.46
CA ILE A 66 37.82 17.00 -12.42
C ILE A 66 36.35 17.26 -12.05
N ALA A 67 35.96 18.51 -11.87
CA ALA A 67 34.60 18.87 -11.55
C ALA A 67 33.60 18.47 -12.67
N VAL A 68 33.98 18.73 -13.93
CA VAL A 68 33.16 18.31 -15.10
C VAL A 68 33.11 16.79 -15.20
N ALA A 69 34.24 16.08 -15.01
CA ALA A 69 34.27 14.63 -15.03
C ALA A 69 33.38 14.03 -13.89
N ALA A 70 33.48 14.59 -12.69
CA ALA A 70 32.62 14.18 -11.57
C ALA A 70 31.11 14.43 -11.85
N LEU A 71 30.79 15.58 -12.47
CA LEU A 71 29.40 15.89 -12.86
C LEU A 71 28.88 14.89 -13.91
N VAL A 72 29.69 14.61 -14.94
CA VAL A 72 29.33 13.61 -15.97
C VAL A 72 29.16 12.21 -15.35
N ALA A 73 30.07 11.82 -14.46
CA ALA A 73 29.98 10.54 -13.75
C ALA A 73 28.71 10.47 -12.88
N THR A 74 28.35 11.56 -12.18
CA THR A 74 27.13 11.65 -11.36
C THR A 74 25.87 11.55 -12.22
N ILE A 75 25.84 12.25 -13.35
CA ILE A 75 24.73 12.16 -14.31
C ILE A 75 24.64 10.73 -14.87
N GLY A 76 25.75 10.10 -15.23
CA GLY A 76 25.78 8.72 -15.67
C GLY A 76 25.25 7.75 -14.60
N ALA A 77 25.71 7.91 -13.36
CA ALA A 77 25.24 7.12 -12.24
C ALA A 77 23.73 7.31 -11.98
N PHE A 78 23.21 8.53 -12.15
CA PHE A 78 21.78 8.81 -11.99
C PHE A 78 20.90 8.00 -12.94
N PHE A 79 21.35 7.76 -14.18
CA PHE A 79 20.60 6.92 -15.13
C PHE A 79 20.72 5.42 -14.83
N LEU A 80 21.73 5.00 -14.08
CA LEU A 80 21.92 3.61 -13.65
C LEU A 80 21.19 3.29 -12.35
N LEU A 81 20.83 4.30 -11.55
CA LEU A 81 20.05 4.09 -10.34
C LEU A 81 18.59 3.75 -10.68
N GLY A 82 18.10 2.68 -10.09
CA GLY A 82 16.68 2.34 -10.13
C GLY A 82 15.83 3.45 -9.52
N LYS A 83 14.68 3.71 -10.12
CA LYS A 83 13.74 4.70 -9.60
C LYS A 83 12.70 3.97 -8.78
N THR A 84 12.74 4.09 -7.47
CA THR A 84 11.66 3.68 -6.56
C THR A 84 10.93 4.93 -6.09
N PHE A 85 9.60 4.88 -6.07
CA PHE A 85 8.79 6.02 -5.62
C PHE A 85 8.95 6.27 -4.12
N MET A 86 8.95 5.18 -3.36
CA MET A 86 9.25 5.18 -1.92
C MET A 86 10.09 3.96 -1.60
N PRO A 87 11.11 4.08 -0.72
CA PRO A 87 11.76 2.90 -0.18
C PRO A 87 10.72 2.10 0.64
N THR A 88 10.71 0.79 0.48
CA THR A 88 9.92 -0.11 1.33
C THR A 88 10.43 0.02 2.75
N MET A 89 9.59 0.55 3.64
CA MET A 89 9.89 0.59 5.07
C MET A 89 9.37 -0.69 5.71
N ASP A 90 10.14 -1.24 6.62
CA ASP A 90 9.67 -2.37 7.40
C ASP A 90 8.70 -1.88 8.49
N GLU A 91 7.43 -2.20 8.32
CA GLU A 91 6.33 -1.76 9.19
C GLU A 91 6.18 -2.66 10.44
N GLY A 92 6.99 -3.73 10.54
CA GLY A 92 6.93 -4.67 11.65
C GLY A 92 6.00 -5.84 11.40
N ASP A 93 4.80 -5.60 10.93
CA ASP A 93 3.78 -6.62 10.67
C ASP A 93 3.75 -7.07 9.20
N ILE A 94 3.04 -8.16 8.94
CA ILE A 94 2.78 -8.70 7.60
C ILE A 94 1.28 -8.68 7.35
N LEU A 95 0.89 -8.20 6.18
CA LEU A 95 -0.45 -8.35 5.65
C LEU A 95 -0.45 -9.50 4.64
N MET A 96 -1.22 -10.52 4.92
CA MET A 96 -1.43 -11.66 4.03
C MET A 96 -2.78 -11.52 3.35
N GLN A 97 -2.79 -11.54 2.04
CA GLN A 97 -3.98 -11.51 1.21
C GLN A 97 -4.27 -12.91 0.70
N LEU A 98 -5.52 -13.35 0.86
CA LEU A 98 -6.01 -14.63 0.39
C LEU A 98 -7.12 -14.38 -0.63
N ALA A 99 -6.94 -14.86 -1.86
CA ALA A 99 -7.97 -14.85 -2.88
C ALA A 99 -8.39 -16.30 -3.17
N LYS A 100 -9.64 -16.61 -2.86
CA LYS A 100 -10.27 -17.91 -3.05
C LYS A 100 -11.09 -17.92 -4.33
N LEU A 101 -11.78 -19.01 -4.62
CA LEU A 101 -12.65 -19.10 -5.79
C LEU A 101 -13.78 -18.06 -5.73
N PRO A 102 -14.10 -17.35 -6.81
CA PRO A 102 -15.14 -16.30 -6.81
C PRO A 102 -16.54 -16.79 -6.43
N SER A 103 -16.82 -18.10 -6.65
CA SER A 103 -18.10 -18.74 -6.33
C SER A 103 -18.23 -19.20 -4.87
N ILE A 104 -17.22 -18.96 -4.02
CA ILE A 104 -17.24 -19.40 -2.63
C ILE A 104 -18.29 -18.60 -1.82
N SER A 105 -19.01 -19.27 -0.94
CA SER A 105 -19.90 -18.57 0.00
C SER A 105 -19.11 -17.92 1.13
N LEU A 106 -19.66 -16.86 1.74
CA LEU A 106 -19.04 -16.18 2.88
C LEU A 106 -18.74 -17.16 4.04
N GLU A 107 -19.67 -18.05 4.33
CA GLU A 107 -19.51 -19.03 5.39
C GLU A 107 -18.34 -19.99 5.13
N GLN A 108 -18.21 -20.49 3.90
CA GLN A 108 -17.09 -21.36 3.52
C GLN A 108 -15.78 -20.58 3.47
N SER A 109 -15.82 -19.35 3.00
CA SER A 109 -14.66 -18.45 3.01
C SER A 109 -14.13 -18.25 4.44
N ALA A 110 -15.03 -17.89 5.37
CA ALA A 110 -14.69 -17.70 6.77
C ALA A 110 -14.17 -18.99 7.44
N ARG A 111 -14.76 -20.14 7.14
CA ARG A 111 -14.29 -21.44 7.66
C ARG A 111 -12.87 -21.74 7.19
N THR A 112 -12.58 -21.50 5.92
CA THR A 112 -11.24 -21.69 5.34
C THR A 112 -10.24 -20.75 6.02
N ASP A 113 -10.61 -19.48 6.21
CA ASP A 113 -9.75 -18.50 6.86
C ASP A 113 -9.43 -18.89 8.31
N LEU A 114 -10.42 -19.35 9.06
CA LEU A 114 -10.20 -19.83 10.43
C LEU A 114 -9.28 -21.06 10.48
N ALA A 115 -9.40 -21.98 9.51
CA ALA A 115 -8.51 -23.13 9.43
C ALA A 115 -7.06 -22.72 9.11
N VAL A 116 -6.89 -21.75 8.19
CA VAL A 116 -5.57 -21.18 7.86
C VAL A 116 -4.97 -20.48 9.08
N GLN A 117 -5.75 -19.62 9.75
CA GLN A 117 -5.27 -18.89 10.94
C GLN A 117 -4.83 -19.85 12.05
N LYS A 118 -5.61 -20.88 12.31
CA LYS A 118 -5.26 -21.90 13.31
C LYS A 118 -3.96 -22.61 12.96
N ALA A 119 -3.80 -23.04 11.71
CA ALA A 119 -2.58 -23.70 11.25
C ALA A 119 -1.35 -22.79 11.36
N LEU A 120 -1.50 -21.49 11.03
CA LEU A 120 -0.42 -20.51 11.16
C LEU A 120 -0.03 -20.29 12.62
N LEU A 121 -0.99 -20.06 13.52
CA LEU A 121 -0.71 -19.87 14.96
C LEU A 121 -0.07 -21.10 15.60
N GLU A 122 -0.41 -22.31 15.15
CA GLU A 122 0.18 -23.56 15.67
C GLU A 122 1.60 -23.83 15.16
N ARG A 123 1.92 -23.43 13.91
CA ARG A 123 3.18 -23.84 13.25
C ARG A 123 4.21 -22.72 13.10
N VAL A 124 3.79 -21.47 13.21
CA VAL A 124 4.66 -20.28 13.05
C VAL A 124 4.67 -19.50 14.36
N PRO A 125 5.57 -19.80 15.29
CA PRO A 125 5.59 -19.18 16.63
C PRO A 125 5.91 -17.67 16.60
N GLU A 126 6.41 -17.14 15.48
CA GLU A 126 6.63 -15.71 15.27
C GLU A 126 5.33 -14.92 15.13
N ILE A 127 4.21 -15.59 14.87
CA ILE A 127 2.88 -14.96 14.78
C ILE A 127 2.23 -15.05 16.16
N LYS A 128 1.92 -13.89 16.75
CA LYS A 128 1.25 -13.81 18.06
C LYS A 128 -0.26 -13.84 17.94
N ASP A 129 -0.77 -13.14 16.94
CA ASP A 129 -2.20 -12.99 16.72
C ASP A 129 -2.48 -12.75 15.25
N ILE A 130 -3.72 -13.01 14.81
CA ILE A 130 -4.16 -12.80 13.44
C ILE A 130 -5.53 -12.11 13.48
N VAL A 131 -5.63 -10.98 12.82
CA VAL A 131 -6.90 -10.29 12.59
C VAL A 131 -7.22 -10.34 11.10
N ALA A 132 -8.30 -11.01 10.74
CA ALA A 132 -8.70 -11.15 9.35
C ALA A 132 -10.02 -10.43 9.07
N ARG A 133 -10.10 -9.88 7.87
CA ARG A 133 -11.30 -9.26 7.31
C ARG A 133 -11.63 -9.95 5.99
N THR A 134 -12.80 -10.57 5.91
CA THR A 134 -13.30 -11.28 4.73
C THR A 134 -14.40 -10.45 4.08
N GLY A 135 -14.25 -10.14 2.80
CA GLY A 135 -15.20 -9.32 2.06
C GLY A 135 -15.14 -7.83 2.40
N SER A 136 -16.09 -7.07 1.84
CA SER A 136 -16.19 -5.62 2.07
C SER A 136 -16.79 -5.29 3.44
N ASP A 137 -16.51 -4.09 3.93
CA ASP A 137 -17.17 -3.53 5.10
C ASP A 137 -18.62 -3.10 4.79
N GLU A 138 -19.41 -2.82 5.84
CA GLU A 138 -20.79 -2.36 5.69
C GLU A 138 -20.93 -1.02 4.97
N LEU A 139 -19.87 -0.22 4.94
CA LEU A 139 -19.84 1.10 4.31
C LEU A 139 -19.40 1.04 2.84
N GLY A 140 -18.92 -0.10 2.38
CA GLY A 140 -18.43 -0.29 1.01
C GLY A 140 -17.22 0.58 0.65
N LEU A 141 -16.46 1.02 1.64
CA LEU A 141 -15.27 1.87 1.44
C LEU A 141 -14.12 1.10 0.79
N ASP A 142 -14.09 -0.20 0.98
CA ASP A 142 -13.11 -1.09 0.42
C ASP A 142 -13.85 -2.27 -0.25
N PRO A 143 -14.11 -2.20 -1.55
CA PRO A 143 -14.90 -3.19 -2.27
C PRO A 143 -14.09 -4.48 -2.46
N MET A 144 -14.21 -5.40 -1.51
CA MET A 144 -13.64 -6.75 -1.58
C MET A 144 -14.73 -7.79 -1.87
N GLY A 145 -14.38 -8.79 -2.69
CA GLY A 145 -15.25 -9.95 -2.90
C GLY A 145 -15.33 -10.84 -1.66
N LEU A 146 -16.40 -11.63 -1.54
CA LEU A 146 -16.56 -12.62 -0.46
C LEU A 146 -15.46 -13.69 -0.46
N ASN A 147 -14.78 -13.84 -1.58
CA ASN A 147 -13.64 -14.74 -1.78
C ASN A 147 -12.31 -14.12 -1.35
N GLU A 148 -12.26 -12.83 -1.05
CA GLU A 148 -11.04 -12.13 -0.69
C GLU A 148 -10.97 -11.90 0.81
N THR A 149 -9.77 -12.07 1.38
CA THR A 149 -9.52 -11.87 2.80
C THR A 149 -8.18 -11.20 3.01
N ASP A 150 -8.20 -10.12 3.78
CA ASP A 150 -7.01 -9.47 4.30
C ASP A 150 -6.74 -9.95 5.73
N SER A 151 -5.61 -10.59 5.95
CA SER A 151 -5.19 -11.08 7.26
C SER A 151 -3.98 -10.32 7.76
N PHE A 152 -4.16 -9.56 8.83
CA PHE A 152 -3.10 -8.85 9.52
C PHE A 152 -2.43 -9.79 10.50
N LEU A 153 -1.17 -10.13 10.25
CA LEU A 153 -0.37 -11.01 11.10
C LEU A 153 0.40 -10.14 12.09
N VAL A 154 -0.02 -10.17 13.35
CA VAL A 154 0.69 -9.49 14.44
C VAL A 154 1.88 -10.32 14.84
N LEU A 155 3.09 -9.80 14.62
CA LEU A 155 4.32 -10.54 14.82
C LEU A 155 4.88 -10.35 16.23
N ALA A 156 5.59 -11.36 16.70
CA ALA A 156 6.39 -11.30 17.91
C ALA A 156 7.55 -10.29 17.75
N PRO A 157 8.08 -9.74 18.85
CA PRO A 157 9.30 -8.95 18.77
C PRO A 157 10.42 -9.72 18.07
N ARG A 158 11.17 -9.05 17.20
CA ARG A 158 12.22 -9.69 16.37
C ARG A 158 13.26 -10.48 17.16
N LYS A 159 13.46 -10.17 18.45
CA LYS A 159 14.36 -10.91 19.36
C LYS A 159 13.87 -12.33 19.67
N GLU A 160 12.59 -12.59 19.49
CA GLU A 160 11.94 -13.88 19.73
C GLU A 160 11.82 -14.74 18.46
N TRP A 161 12.23 -14.19 17.31
CA TRP A 161 12.17 -14.90 16.04
C TRP A 161 13.28 -15.94 15.94
N ARG A 162 12.99 -17.09 15.35
CA ARG A 162 13.98 -18.13 15.03
C ARG A 162 15.06 -17.62 14.07
N GLN A 163 14.69 -16.76 13.14
CA GLN A 163 15.60 -16.08 12.22
C GLN A 163 15.14 -14.64 12.02
N ASN A 164 16.04 -13.67 12.17
CA ASN A 164 15.74 -12.25 12.06
C ASN A 164 15.69 -11.78 10.58
N ASP A 165 14.88 -12.47 9.79
CA ASP A 165 14.67 -12.21 8.37
C ASP A 165 13.20 -12.38 8.02
N LYS A 166 12.59 -11.32 7.47
CA LYS A 166 11.18 -11.29 7.11
C LYS A 166 10.87 -12.16 5.88
N GLU A 167 11.80 -12.24 4.93
CA GLU A 167 11.65 -13.10 3.75
C GLU A 167 11.65 -14.58 4.15
N TRP A 168 12.54 -14.95 5.07
CA TRP A 168 12.53 -16.29 5.64
C TRP A 168 11.20 -16.60 6.33
N LEU A 169 10.68 -15.67 7.15
CA LEU A 169 9.40 -15.85 7.85
C LEU A 169 8.26 -16.02 6.85
N THR A 170 8.20 -15.18 5.81
CA THR A 170 7.23 -15.31 4.73
C THR A 170 7.33 -16.66 4.04
N GLY A 171 8.56 -17.18 3.86
CA GLY A 171 8.80 -18.54 3.35
C GLY A 171 8.23 -19.64 4.26
N GLU A 172 8.36 -19.52 5.59
CA GLU A 172 7.76 -20.45 6.54
C GLU A 172 6.23 -20.41 6.50
N ILE A 173 5.65 -19.21 6.42
CA ILE A 173 4.21 -19.01 6.26
C ILE A 173 3.72 -19.71 4.97
N ARG A 174 4.43 -19.52 3.84
CA ARG A 174 4.08 -20.17 2.55
C ARG A 174 4.09 -21.70 2.65
N LYS A 175 5.00 -22.29 3.42
CA LYS A 175 5.03 -23.75 3.62
C LYS A 175 3.76 -24.26 4.31
N VAL A 176 3.27 -23.51 5.31
CA VAL A 176 2.00 -23.86 5.98
C VAL A 176 0.82 -23.70 5.04
N LEU A 177 0.82 -22.63 4.24
CA LEU A 177 -0.25 -22.33 3.28
C LEU A 177 -0.32 -23.32 2.11
N ALA A 178 0.77 -24.01 1.81
CA ALA A 178 0.79 -25.06 0.78
C ALA A 178 -0.17 -26.24 1.10
N ASP A 179 -0.53 -26.42 2.37
CA ASP A 179 -1.52 -27.43 2.78
C ASP A 179 -2.97 -27.01 2.42
N PHE A 180 -3.19 -25.77 1.98
CA PHE A 180 -4.49 -25.22 1.62
C PHE A 180 -4.56 -24.88 0.12
N PRO A 181 -4.76 -25.85 -0.75
CA PRO A 181 -4.81 -25.63 -2.19
C PRO A 181 -6.04 -24.83 -2.63
N GLY A 182 -5.95 -24.18 -3.79
CA GLY A 182 -7.08 -23.44 -4.38
C GLY A 182 -7.21 -21.99 -3.92
N MET A 183 -6.17 -21.45 -3.29
CA MET A 183 -6.07 -20.03 -2.93
C MET A 183 -4.87 -19.39 -3.60
N ASP A 184 -5.05 -18.19 -4.12
CA ASP A 184 -3.94 -17.33 -4.49
C ASP A 184 -3.55 -16.48 -3.27
N ILE A 185 -2.24 -16.35 -3.04
CA ILE A 185 -1.70 -15.75 -1.81
C ILE A 185 -0.71 -14.67 -2.19
N ALA A 186 -0.84 -13.51 -1.56
CA ALA A 186 0.15 -12.44 -1.65
C ALA A 186 0.48 -11.88 -0.27
N PHE A 187 1.69 -11.37 -0.15
CA PHE A 187 2.16 -10.72 1.07
C PHE A 187 2.54 -9.27 0.78
N THR A 188 2.14 -8.41 1.69
CA THR A 188 2.46 -6.99 1.68
C THR A 188 2.55 -6.46 3.11
N GLN A 189 2.57 -5.18 3.26
CA GLN A 189 2.52 -4.50 4.55
C GLN A 189 1.36 -3.49 4.55
N PRO A 190 0.79 -3.12 5.72
CA PRO A 190 -0.42 -2.30 5.79
C PRO A 190 -0.33 -0.94 5.08
N ILE A 191 0.76 -0.20 5.26
CA ILE A 191 0.96 1.11 4.60
C ILE A 191 1.34 0.93 3.14
N GLU A 192 2.22 -0.03 2.84
CA GLU A 192 2.65 -0.36 1.49
C GLU A 192 1.47 -0.72 0.59
N MET A 193 0.53 -1.55 1.09
CA MET A 193 -0.69 -1.89 0.40
C MET A 193 -1.50 -0.63 0.04
N ARG A 194 -1.72 0.27 1.00
CA ARG A 194 -2.49 1.50 0.76
C ARG A 194 -1.81 2.43 -0.23
N VAL A 195 -0.50 2.54 -0.17
CA VAL A 195 0.28 3.35 -1.12
C VAL A 195 0.19 2.76 -2.53
N SER A 196 0.34 1.43 -2.67
CA SER A 196 0.21 0.74 -3.97
C SER A 196 -1.19 0.90 -4.56
N GLU A 197 -2.24 0.72 -3.76
CA GLU A 197 -3.63 0.95 -4.18
C GLU A 197 -3.85 2.39 -4.68
N MET A 198 -3.31 3.38 -3.99
CA MET A 198 -3.45 4.80 -4.40
C MET A 198 -2.69 5.12 -5.69
N LEU A 199 -1.56 4.47 -5.94
CA LEU A 199 -0.70 4.76 -7.09
C LEU A 199 -1.12 3.99 -8.35
N THR A 200 -1.38 2.69 -8.20
CA THR A 200 -1.64 1.78 -9.33
C THR A 200 -3.11 1.40 -9.46
N GLY A 201 -3.90 1.61 -8.41
CA GLY A 201 -5.27 1.13 -8.28
C GLY A 201 -5.36 -0.37 -8.01
N THR A 202 -4.25 -1.01 -7.67
CA THR A 202 -4.15 -2.44 -7.36
C THR A 202 -3.22 -2.65 -6.17
N ARG A 203 -3.30 -3.82 -5.55
CA ARG A 203 -2.53 -4.19 -4.36
C ARG A 203 -1.21 -4.85 -4.73
N GLY A 204 -0.31 -4.12 -5.37
CA GLY A 204 0.99 -4.68 -5.77
C GLY A 204 1.90 -3.63 -6.36
N ASP A 205 3.19 -3.95 -6.44
CA ASP A 205 4.23 -3.07 -6.99
C ASP A 205 4.08 -2.86 -8.50
N LEU A 206 3.53 -3.85 -9.20
CA LEU A 206 3.32 -3.82 -10.63
C LEU A 206 1.88 -4.20 -10.97
N ALA A 207 1.20 -3.35 -11.73
CA ALA A 207 -0.12 -3.62 -12.25
C ALA A 207 -0.08 -3.71 -13.78
N ILE A 208 -0.52 -4.84 -14.32
CA ILE A 208 -0.71 -5.02 -15.76
C ILE A 208 -2.20 -4.94 -16.06
N LYS A 209 -2.60 -3.89 -16.75
CA LYS A 209 -4.00 -3.66 -17.13
C LYS A 209 -4.22 -4.07 -18.57
N ILE A 210 -5.19 -4.97 -18.80
CA ILE A 210 -5.60 -5.45 -20.10
C ILE A 210 -6.96 -4.85 -20.41
N PHE A 211 -7.12 -4.31 -21.61
CA PHE A 211 -8.35 -3.65 -22.03
C PHE A 211 -8.95 -4.40 -23.24
N GLY A 212 -10.27 -4.57 -23.25
CA GLY A 212 -11.03 -5.21 -24.32
C GLY A 212 -12.51 -5.24 -23.98
N ASP A 213 -13.32 -5.69 -24.92
CA ASP A 213 -14.78 -5.72 -24.80
C ASP A 213 -15.30 -7.11 -24.38
N ASP A 214 -14.50 -8.17 -24.57
CA ASP A 214 -14.87 -9.55 -24.23
C ASP A 214 -14.16 -10.03 -22.97
N LEU A 215 -14.93 -10.34 -21.92
CA LEU A 215 -14.41 -10.78 -20.62
C LEU A 215 -13.69 -12.14 -20.71
N GLY A 216 -14.17 -13.05 -21.57
CA GLY A 216 -13.54 -14.37 -21.74
C GLY A 216 -12.15 -14.26 -22.37
N GLU A 217 -12.00 -13.40 -23.40
CA GLU A 217 -10.70 -13.11 -24.00
C GLU A 217 -9.77 -12.41 -23.03
N LEU A 218 -10.29 -11.46 -22.23
CA LEU A 218 -9.51 -10.76 -21.22
C LEU A 218 -8.98 -11.71 -20.14
N ASN A 219 -9.81 -12.62 -19.64
CA ASN A 219 -9.41 -13.62 -18.65
C ASN A 219 -8.36 -14.59 -19.23
N ALA A 220 -8.56 -15.07 -20.45
CA ALA A 220 -7.61 -15.97 -21.11
C ALA A 220 -6.24 -15.29 -21.34
N LEU A 221 -6.22 -13.99 -21.66
CA LEU A 221 -5.00 -13.21 -21.81
C LEU A 221 -4.34 -12.96 -20.45
N ALA A 222 -5.13 -12.64 -19.41
CA ALA A 222 -4.62 -12.44 -18.06
C ALA A 222 -3.93 -13.70 -17.52
N GLU A 223 -4.53 -14.87 -17.71
CA GLU A 223 -3.93 -16.15 -17.31
C GLU A 223 -2.63 -16.44 -18.06
N LYS A 224 -2.59 -16.21 -19.39
CA LYS A 224 -1.36 -16.37 -20.18
C LYS A 224 -0.24 -15.45 -19.70
N ILE A 225 -0.57 -14.18 -19.42
CA ILE A 225 0.40 -13.20 -18.90
C ILE A 225 0.87 -13.61 -17.51
N ALA A 226 -0.04 -14.02 -16.61
CA ALA A 226 0.31 -14.49 -15.29
C ALA A 226 1.21 -15.73 -15.33
N ALA A 227 0.92 -16.69 -16.20
CA ALA A 227 1.76 -17.86 -16.39
C ALA A 227 3.17 -17.49 -16.87
N LEU A 228 3.28 -16.52 -17.79
CA LEU A 228 4.57 -16.00 -18.25
C LEU A 228 5.32 -15.29 -17.13
N LEU A 229 4.65 -14.42 -16.38
CA LEU A 229 5.26 -13.69 -15.27
C LEU A 229 5.81 -14.62 -14.19
N LYS A 230 5.10 -15.71 -13.86
CA LYS A 230 5.57 -16.72 -12.88
C LYS A 230 6.87 -17.40 -13.30
N THR A 231 7.27 -17.34 -14.57
CA THR A 231 8.55 -17.88 -15.06
C THR A 231 9.71 -16.90 -14.96
N LEU A 232 9.44 -15.62 -14.70
CA LEU A 232 10.46 -14.59 -14.64
C LEU A 232 11.17 -14.60 -13.28
N PRO A 233 12.50 -14.52 -13.24
CA PRO A 233 13.21 -14.39 -11.98
C PRO A 233 12.83 -13.09 -11.25
N GLY A 234 12.47 -13.20 -9.97
CA GLY A 234 12.09 -12.05 -9.15
C GLY A 234 10.59 -11.73 -9.15
N ALA A 235 9.77 -12.36 -10.02
CA ALA A 235 8.32 -12.23 -9.94
C ALA A 235 7.79 -13.10 -8.79
N GLN A 236 7.14 -12.48 -7.82
CA GLN A 236 6.48 -13.14 -6.71
C GLN A 236 5.03 -12.67 -6.63
N ASP A 237 4.17 -13.48 -6.03
CA ASP A 237 2.78 -13.12 -5.71
C ASP A 237 1.97 -12.59 -6.90
N VAL A 238 2.08 -13.30 -8.02
CA VAL A 238 1.34 -12.93 -9.24
C VAL A 238 -0.13 -13.30 -9.06
N LEU A 239 -0.94 -12.29 -8.82
CA LEU A 239 -2.39 -12.39 -8.69
C LEU A 239 -3.09 -11.98 -9.98
N THR A 240 -4.15 -12.69 -10.34
CA THR A 240 -5.08 -12.32 -11.42
C THR A 240 -6.46 -12.07 -10.85
N VAL A 241 -7.12 -11.03 -11.30
CA VAL A 241 -8.53 -10.80 -10.95
C VAL A 241 -9.35 -11.84 -11.72
N LYS A 242 -10.02 -12.73 -10.99
CA LYS A 242 -10.91 -13.75 -11.55
C LYS A 242 -12.34 -13.23 -11.50
N ASN A 243 -12.89 -12.90 -12.65
CA ASN A 243 -14.27 -12.43 -12.79
C ASN A 243 -15.22 -13.54 -13.23
N GLU A 244 -14.71 -14.72 -13.55
CA GLU A 244 -15.50 -15.88 -13.95
C GLU A 244 -16.02 -16.66 -12.75
N GLY A 245 -17.23 -17.20 -12.87
CA GLY A 245 -17.86 -18.02 -11.82
C GLY A 245 -18.58 -17.24 -10.74
N VAL A 246 -18.62 -15.92 -10.82
CA VAL A 246 -19.47 -15.10 -9.93
C VAL A 246 -20.93 -15.32 -10.33
N GLN A 247 -21.75 -15.78 -9.39
CA GLN A 247 -23.17 -15.95 -9.61
C GLN A 247 -23.90 -14.65 -9.26
N TYR A 248 -24.69 -14.17 -10.22
CA TYR A 248 -25.53 -12.99 -10.03
C TYR A 248 -27.00 -13.43 -9.92
N PHE A 249 -27.69 -12.88 -8.95
CA PHE A 249 -29.13 -12.99 -8.85
C PHE A 249 -29.75 -11.74 -9.47
N THR A 250 -30.36 -11.91 -10.66
CA THR A 250 -31.00 -10.82 -11.38
C THR A 250 -32.52 -10.93 -11.26
N VAL A 251 -33.11 -9.82 -10.81
CA VAL A 251 -34.56 -9.71 -10.73
C VAL A 251 -35.08 -8.85 -11.86
N GLU A 252 -35.83 -9.47 -12.77
CA GLU A 252 -36.54 -8.74 -13.83
C GLU A 252 -37.98 -8.43 -13.42
N VAL A 253 -38.31 -7.14 -13.36
CA VAL A 253 -39.64 -6.68 -12.99
C VAL A 253 -40.53 -6.60 -14.21
N ASP A 254 -41.64 -7.38 -14.22
CA ASP A 254 -42.71 -7.21 -15.19
C ASP A 254 -43.46 -5.91 -14.91
N ARG A 255 -43.13 -4.88 -15.69
CA ARG A 255 -43.66 -3.52 -15.54
C ARG A 255 -45.20 -3.44 -15.74
N LEU A 256 -45.73 -4.34 -16.59
CA LEU A 256 -47.16 -4.36 -16.90
C LEU A 256 -47.96 -4.95 -15.74
N MET A 257 -47.46 -6.04 -15.16
CA MET A 257 -48.07 -6.65 -13.98
C MET A 257 -47.93 -5.78 -12.75
N ALA A 258 -46.74 -5.18 -12.53
CA ALA A 258 -46.54 -4.23 -11.43
C ALA A 258 -47.50 -3.05 -11.50
N GLY A 259 -47.67 -2.45 -12.68
CA GLY A 259 -48.63 -1.35 -12.89
C GLY A 259 -50.12 -1.74 -12.66
N ARG A 260 -50.49 -2.99 -12.96
CA ARG A 260 -51.84 -3.50 -12.68
C ARG A 260 -52.17 -3.56 -11.18
N VAL A 261 -51.16 -3.81 -10.34
CA VAL A 261 -51.32 -3.84 -8.88
C VAL A 261 -50.93 -2.52 -8.22
N GLY A 262 -50.67 -1.48 -9.01
CA GLY A 262 -50.39 -0.13 -8.52
C GLY A 262 -48.99 0.05 -7.95
N LEU A 263 -48.06 -0.85 -8.26
CA LEU A 263 -46.65 -0.75 -7.81
C LEU A 263 -45.75 -0.18 -8.91
N SER A 264 -44.86 0.72 -8.53
CA SER A 264 -43.82 1.17 -9.40
C SER A 264 -42.60 0.21 -9.36
N VAL A 265 -41.73 0.24 -10.38
CA VAL A 265 -40.49 -0.53 -10.37
C VAL A 265 -39.60 -0.12 -9.19
N GLU A 266 -39.63 1.15 -8.80
CA GLU A 266 -38.87 1.68 -7.67
C GLU A 266 -39.36 1.16 -6.33
N ASP A 267 -40.66 1.04 -6.15
CA ASP A 267 -41.27 0.44 -4.94
C ASP A 267 -40.83 -1.01 -4.77
N ILE A 268 -40.89 -1.79 -5.86
CA ILE A 268 -40.44 -3.19 -5.87
C ILE A 268 -38.91 -3.29 -5.60
N ALA A 269 -38.09 -2.48 -6.26
CA ALA A 269 -36.67 -2.47 -6.06
C ALA A 269 -36.31 -2.07 -4.63
N SER A 270 -36.97 -1.08 -4.07
CA SER A 270 -36.79 -0.64 -2.69
C SER A 270 -37.18 -1.71 -1.67
N ALA A 271 -38.32 -2.38 -1.88
CA ALA A 271 -38.75 -3.48 -1.03
C ALA A 271 -37.79 -4.67 -1.07
N LEU A 272 -37.35 -5.07 -2.26
CA LEU A 272 -36.33 -6.13 -2.45
C LEU A 272 -35.03 -5.78 -1.78
N ARG A 273 -34.53 -4.54 -1.99
CA ARG A 273 -33.31 -4.07 -1.36
C ARG A 273 -33.41 -4.09 0.17
N ALA A 274 -34.54 -3.60 0.72
CA ALA A 274 -34.78 -3.63 2.16
C ALA A 274 -34.82 -5.07 2.71
N GLN A 275 -35.35 -6.03 1.95
CA GLN A 275 -35.40 -7.43 2.37
C GLN A 275 -34.09 -8.16 2.27
N ILE A 276 -33.33 -7.94 1.21
CA ILE A 276 -32.11 -8.68 0.92
C ILE A 276 -30.89 -8.03 1.58
N GLU A 277 -30.64 -6.75 1.31
CA GLU A 277 -29.48 -5.99 1.80
C GLU A 277 -29.73 -5.42 3.20
N GLY A 278 -30.95 -4.99 3.44
CA GLY A 278 -31.35 -4.24 4.60
C GLY A 278 -31.43 -2.73 4.33
N GLN A 279 -32.30 -2.06 5.07
CA GLN A 279 -32.44 -0.62 5.03
C GLN A 279 -32.00 -0.01 6.36
N SER A 280 -31.05 0.91 6.30
CA SER A 280 -30.62 1.67 7.46
C SER A 280 -31.70 2.67 7.86
N LEU A 281 -32.20 2.57 9.11
CA LEU A 281 -33.18 3.46 9.69
C LEU A 281 -32.59 4.60 10.50
N GLY A 282 -31.25 4.52 10.81
CA GLY A 282 -30.55 5.52 11.58
C GLY A 282 -29.45 4.93 12.43
N LEU A 283 -29.02 5.70 13.44
CA LEU A 283 -27.97 5.33 14.36
C LEU A 283 -28.46 5.35 15.80
N VAL A 284 -28.20 4.29 16.53
CA VAL A 284 -28.40 4.23 17.98
C VAL A 284 -27.10 4.66 18.65
N LEU A 285 -27.20 5.66 19.53
CA LEU A 285 -26.07 6.18 20.31
C LEU A 285 -26.18 5.61 21.73
N GLU A 286 -25.27 4.70 22.06
CA GLU A 286 -25.26 4.05 23.37
C GLU A 286 -23.83 3.96 23.90
N GLY A 287 -23.56 4.50 25.09
CA GLY A 287 -22.25 4.44 25.72
C GLY A 287 -21.10 5.01 24.90
N GLY A 288 -21.35 6.02 24.05
CA GLY A 288 -20.36 6.60 23.14
C GLY A 288 -20.11 5.82 21.85
N ARG A 289 -20.83 4.70 21.66
CA ARG A 289 -20.80 3.93 20.40
C ARG A 289 -21.94 4.35 19.48
N ARG A 290 -21.66 4.37 18.18
CA ARG A 290 -22.63 4.58 17.11
C ARG A 290 -22.93 3.23 16.47
N THR A 291 -24.13 2.70 16.72
CA THR A 291 -24.55 1.42 16.15
C THR A 291 -25.61 1.67 15.08
N PRO A 292 -25.42 1.26 13.83
CA PRO A 292 -26.44 1.42 12.80
C PRO A 292 -27.67 0.54 13.13
N LEU A 293 -28.84 1.13 12.99
CA LEU A 293 -30.11 0.42 13.09
C LEU A 293 -30.54 0.04 11.67
N VAL A 294 -30.54 -1.25 11.39
CA VAL A 294 -30.89 -1.79 10.06
C VAL A 294 -32.10 -2.70 10.19
N ILE A 295 -33.11 -2.50 9.35
CA ILE A 295 -34.20 -3.44 9.16
C ILE A 295 -33.95 -4.25 7.90
N ARG A 296 -34.10 -5.57 7.99
CA ARG A 296 -33.96 -6.48 6.85
C ARG A 296 -34.90 -7.68 6.99
N GLY A 297 -35.11 -8.38 5.88
CA GLY A 297 -35.86 -9.63 5.86
C GLY A 297 -35.24 -10.71 6.75
N ASN A 298 -36.02 -11.73 7.11
CA ASN A 298 -35.52 -12.86 7.87
C ASN A 298 -34.50 -13.68 7.04
N ASP A 299 -33.71 -14.49 7.74
CA ASP A 299 -32.63 -15.25 7.08
C ASP A 299 -33.17 -16.34 6.14
N GLU A 300 -34.36 -16.89 6.39
CA GLU A 300 -34.99 -17.89 5.52
C GLU A 300 -35.29 -17.33 4.12
N LEU A 301 -35.80 -16.09 4.04
CA LEU A 301 -36.07 -15.41 2.77
C LEU A 301 -34.79 -15.04 2.01
N ARG A 302 -33.71 -14.85 2.74
CA ARG A 302 -32.38 -14.46 2.15
C ARG A 302 -31.57 -15.67 1.66
N MET A 303 -31.76 -16.83 2.31
CA MET A 303 -30.99 -18.04 2.00
C MET A 303 -31.63 -18.89 0.89
N SER A 304 -32.92 -18.67 0.60
CA SER A 304 -33.63 -19.37 -0.46
C SER A 304 -34.37 -18.38 -1.35
N PRO A 305 -33.81 -18.05 -2.53
CA PRO A 305 -34.46 -17.15 -3.48
C PRO A 305 -35.59 -17.81 -4.28
N ALA A 306 -36.17 -18.92 -3.79
CA ALA A 306 -37.28 -19.64 -4.42
C ALA A 306 -38.65 -19.04 -4.09
#